data_60c05e4fba8aa4ab97f06d8e00b8b04b
#
_entry.id   60c05e4fba8aa4ab97f06d8e00b8b04b
#
_cell.length_a   1.000
_cell.length_b   1.000
_cell.length_c   1.000
_cell.angle_alpha   90.00
_cell.angle_beta   90.00
_cell.angle_gamma   90.00
#
_symmetry.space_group_name_H-M   'P 1'
#
loop_
_entity.id
_entity.type
_entity.pdbx_description
1 polymer ?
#
loop_
_entity_poly.entity_id
_entity_poly.type
_entity_poly.pdbx_seq_one_letter_code
_entity_poly.pdbx_strand_id
1 'polypeptide(L)'
;MNKLLSATAAGMLLTSSALYGQIEINENLSVTGFLDMSVFHADDDSGDSTSFDLDQMELDFLFSFDDITGQVDLDYQRGDAEEIDLEQAFITYDLGEGTSITAGKFLSYMGWETAEPTGLYQYSYAYGTTIPGYHNGVTIDFSEEWGALGLAVLDSVYDDDGSINNDADDYDMGIEAKVVLTPADGLTFFLGYAIDSANGALEDRELINFWTSYEVGASTFAFEYNDYSDTMEEIDQWLAMYSVGVGDKGTFTARISSQDGLYEDFDKYTAAYIHAVNDNLALVTEVSQVEFDMGGDSTELALEALFTF
;
A
#
# COMPACT_ATOMS: atom_id res chain seq x y z
N MET A 1 -14.27 14.47 -31.01
CA MET A 1 -13.48 15.60 -30.49
C MET A 1 -13.33 15.39 -29.03
N ASN A 2 -12.14 15.02 -28.63
CA ASN A 2 -11.71 14.36 -27.41
C ASN A 2 -12.12 15.10 -26.13
N LYS A 3 -12.85 14.42 -25.26
CA LYS A 3 -12.92 14.71 -23.83
C LYS A 3 -12.34 13.52 -23.06
N LEU A 4 -11.06 13.29 -23.25
CA LEU A 4 -10.20 12.56 -22.35
C LEU A 4 -9.29 13.62 -21.74
N LEU A 5 -9.31 13.76 -20.43
CA LEU A 5 -8.43 14.53 -19.55
C LEU A 5 -9.22 15.38 -18.57
N SER A 6 -9.67 14.77 -17.49
CA SER A 6 -9.69 15.35 -16.15
C SER A 6 -10.17 14.33 -15.11
N ALA A 7 -9.52 13.16 -15.08
CA ALA A 7 -9.54 12.27 -13.92
C ALA A 7 -8.09 12.24 -13.41
N THR A 8 -7.62 13.37 -12.93
CA THR A 8 -6.23 13.54 -12.50
C THR A 8 -6.23 14.21 -11.16
N ALA A 9 -5.83 13.50 -10.18
CA ALA A 9 -5.26 13.80 -8.89
C ALA A 9 -5.91 13.10 -7.69
N ALA A 10 -7.19 12.74 -7.73
CA ALA A 10 -7.81 11.96 -6.63
C ALA A 10 -7.50 10.46 -6.71
N GLY A 11 -7.04 9.98 -7.86
CA GLY A 11 -6.74 8.58 -8.13
C GLY A 11 -5.27 8.18 -8.04
N MET A 12 -4.34 9.10 -7.75
CA MET A 12 -2.91 8.76 -7.81
C MET A 12 -2.37 7.97 -6.62
N LEU A 13 -3.17 7.75 -5.58
CA LEU A 13 -2.84 6.82 -4.50
C LEU A 13 -3.45 5.41 -4.69
N LEU A 14 -4.30 5.24 -5.72
CA LEU A 14 -4.95 3.97 -6.01
C LEU A 14 -4.63 3.40 -7.41
N THR A 15 -3.70 3.98 -8.18
CA THR A 15 -3.49 3.60 -9.58
C THR A 15 -2.06 3.29 -9.97
N SER A 16 -1.33 2.55 -9.16
CA SER A 16 -0.19 1.81 -9.69
C SER A 16 -0.63 0.67 -10.63
N SER A 17 -1.83 0.14 -10.47
CA SER A 17 -2.44 -0.86 -11.36
C SER A 17 -2.92 -0.30 -12.71
N ALA A 18 -3.07 1.01 -12.89
CA ALA A 18 -3.62 1.61 -14.12
C ALA A 18 -2.68 1.60 -15.35
N LEU A 19 -1.49 1.05 -15.25
CA LEU A 19 -0.52 0.98 -16.36
C LEU A 19 -0.40 -0.41 -17.01
N TYR A 20 -1.03 -1.44 -16.44
CA TYR A 20 -0.94 -2.81 -16.94
C TYR A 20 -2.28 -3.26 -17.52
N GLY A 21 -2.23 -3.93 -18.64
CA GLY A 21 -3.30 -4.25 -19.56
C GLY A 21 -4.63 -4.65 -18.95
N GLN A 22 -5.50 -3.68 -18.79
CA GLN A 22 -6.89 -3.88 -18.40
C GLN A 22 -7.67 -4.61 -19.53
N ILE A 23 -8.35 -5.68 -19.21
CA ILE A 23 -9.18 -6.44 -20.14
C ILE A 23 -10.60 -5.83 -20.14
N GLU A 24 -10.96 -5.09 -21.17
CA GLU A 24 -12.33 -4.60 -21.35
C GLU A 24 -13.29 -5.76 -21.63
N ILE A 25 -14.29 -5.96 -20.77
CA ILE A 25 -15.39 -6.91 -20.97
C ILE A 25 -16.54 -6.23 -21.74
N ASN A 26 -16.87 -5.00 -21.33
CA ASN A 26 -17.81 -4.12 -22.00
C ASN A 26 -17.61 -2.67 -21.55
N GLU A 27 -18.46 -1.74 -22.00
CA GLU A 27 -18.36 -0.31 -21.68
C GLU A 27 -18.43 0.05 -20.18
N ASN A 28 -18.89 -0.87 -19.34
CA ASN A 28 -19.09 -0.64 -17.90
C ASN A 28 -18.30 -1.57 -16.99
N LEU A 29 -17.59 -2.56 -17.56
CA LEU A 29 -16.86 -3.57 -16.79
C LEU A 29 -15.54 -3.86 -17.46
N SER A 30 -14.48 -3.77 -16.70
CA SER A 30 -13.16 -4.30 -17.04
C SER A 30 -12.61 -5.16 -15.91
N VAL A 31 -11.62 -5.97 -16.26
CA VAL A 31 -10.91 -6.88 -15.35
C VAL A 31 -9.43 -6.62 -15.48
N THR A 32 -8.75 -6.57 -14.36
CA THR A 32 -7.28 -6.56 -14.26
C THR A 32 -6.87 -7.51 -13.16
N GLY A 33 -5.58 -7.69 -12.94
CA GLY A 33 -5.08 -8.52 -11.87
C GLY A 33 -3.62 -8.86 -12.04
N PHE A 34 -3.11 -9.63 -11.09
CA PHE A 34 -1.71 -10.06 -11.12
C PHE A 34 -1.50 -11.45 -10.50
N LEU A 35 -0.33 -12.01 -10.81
CA LEU A 35 0.25 -13.19 -10.16
C LEU A 35 1.65 -12.80 -9.69
N ASP A 36 1.90 -12.95 -8.41
CA ASP A 36 3.19 -12.78 -7.78
C ASP A 36 3.77 -14.12 -7.36
N MET A 37 4.97 -14.44 -7.85
CA MET A 37 5.66 -15.68 -7.59
C MET A 37 7.11 -15.38 -7.24
N SER A 38 7.61 -15.98 -6.16
CA SER A 38 8.99 -15.75 -5.77
C SER A 38 9.79 -17.01 -5.45
N VAL A 39 11.11 -16.86 -5.50
CA VAL A 39 12.10 -17.68 -4.80
C VAL A 39 12.73 -16.78 -3.76
N PHE A 40 12.54 -17.11 -2.49
CA PHE A 40 13.10 -16.37 -1.37
C PHE A 40 14.11 -17.23 -0.60
N HIS A 41 15.25 -16.65 -0.26
CA HIS A 41 16.29 -17.26 0.55
C HIS A 41 16.71 -16.32 1.66
N ALA A 42 16.71 -16.82 2.89
CA ALA A 42 17.22 -16.11 4.06
C ALA A 42 18.32 -16.93 4.73
N ASP A 43 19.40 -16.26 5.13
CA ASP A 43 20.50 -16.80 5.93
C ASP A 43 20.62 -15.94 7.19
N ASP A 44 20.29 -16.52 8.34
CA ASP A 44 20.30 -15.90 9.66
C ASP A 44 21.05 -16.76 10.68
N ASP A 45 21.18 -16.29 11.92
CA ASP A 45 21.88 -16.99 13.01
C ASP A 45 21.27 -18.38 13.34
N SER A 46 20.03 -18.66 12.95
CA SER A 46 19.37 -19.95 13.15
C SER A 46 19.64 -20.96 12.02
N GLY A 47 20.13 -20.47 10.89
CA GLY A 47 20.45 -21.25 9.69
C GLY A 47 19.88 -20.64 8.42
N ASP A 48 19.98 -21.37 7.32
CA ASP A 48 19.48 -20.96 6.02
C ASP A 48 18.12 -21.59 5.70
N SER A 49 17.29 -20.84 5.00
CA SER A 49 16.01 -21.32 4.47
C SER A 49 15.80 -20.86 3.02
N THR A 50 15.06 -21.64 2.25
CA THR A 50 14.70 -21.27 0.88
C THR A 50 13.27 -21.72 0.61
N SER A 51 12.47 -20.83 0.05
CA SER A 51 11.12 -21.14 -0.43
C SER A 51 10.98 -20.87 -1.93
N PHE A 52 9.97 -21.47 -2.53
CA PHE A 52 9.46 -21.16 -3.86
C PHE A 52 7.94 -21.18 -3.77
N ASP A 53 7.31 -20.05 -4.03
CA ASP A 53 5.90 -19.87 -3.74
C ASP A 53 5.15 -19.06 -4.82
N LEU A 54 3.84 -19.25 -4.88
CA LEU A 54 2.87 -18.24 -5.31
C LEU A 54 2.59 -17.40 -4.07
N ASP A 55 3.09 -16.17 -4.05
CA ASP A 55 2.97 -15.31 -2.88
C ASP A 55 1.59 -14.66 -2.84
N GLN A 56 1.14 -14.11 -3.97
CA GLN A 56 -0.15 -13.46 -4.10
C GLN A 56 -0.74 -13.65 -5.50
N MET A 57 -2.05 -13.63 -5.59
CA MET A 57 -2.81 -13.54 -6.84
C MET A 57 -4.03 -12.67 -6.60
N GLU A 58 -4.24 -11.68 -7.43
CA GLU A 58 -5.40 -10.81 -7.34
C GLU A 58 -6.17 -10.74 -8.65
N LEU A 59 -7.47 -10.58 -8.52
CA LEU A 59 -8.41 -10.41 -9.64
C LEU A 59 -9.40 -9.29 -9.34
N ASP A 60 -9.27 -8.19 -10.07
CA ASP A 60 -10.04 -6.96 -9.86
C ASP A 60 -11.12 -6.79 -10.91
N PHE A 61 -12.33 -6.55 -10.44
CA PHE A 61 -13.47 -6.16 -11.28
C PHE A 61 -13.72 -4.67 -11.12
N LEU A 62 -13.53 -3.91 -12.20
CA LEU A 62 -13.67 -2.46 -12.21
C LEU A 62 -14.95 -2.08 -12.92
N PHE A 63 -15.81 -1.33 -12.25
CA PHE A 63 -17.10 -0.88 -12.74
C PHE A 63 -17.12 0.63 -12.99
N SER A 64 -17.79 1.07 -14.08
CA SER A 64 -17.97 2.48 -14.40
C SER A 64 -19.35 2.75 -15.00
N PHE A 65 -20.14 3.59 -14.32
CA PHE A 65 -21.51 3.98 -14.71
C PHE A 65 -21.71 5.47 -14.47
N ASP A 66 -21.61 6.29 -15.52
CA ASP A 66 -21.75 7.76 -15.44
C ASP A 66 -20.90 8.35 -14.30
N ASP A 67 -21.53 8.79 -13.20
CA ASP A 67 -20.91 9.41 -12.04
C ASP A 67 -20.57 8.38 -10.93
N ILE A 68 -20.75 7.07 -11.19
CA ILE A 68 -20.48 5.99 -10.23
C ILE A 68 -19.36 5.10 -10.76
N THR A 69 -18.35 4.86 -9.95
CA THR A 69 -17.38 3.80 -10.15
C THR A 69 -17.46 2.79 -9.01
N GLY A 70 -16.88 1.63 -9.20
CA GLY A 70 -16.80 0.60 -8.16
C GLY A 70 -15.71 -0.40 -8.47
N GLN A 71 -15.28 -1.09 -7.45
CA GLN A 71 -14.22 -2.11 -7.52
C GLN A 71 -14.60 -3.28 -6.63
N VAL A 72 -14.26 -4.47 -7.06
CA VAL A 72 -14.34 -5.71 -6.27
C VAL A 72 -13.09 -6.51 -6.55
N ASP A 73 -12.29 -6.77 -5.53
CA ASP A 73 -11.04 -7.49 -5.62
C ASP A 73 -11.13 -8.80 -4.85
N LEU A 74 -10.71 -9.85 -5.53
CA LEU A 74 -10.58 -11.19 -4.97
C LEU A 74 -9.10 -11.51 -4.90
N ASP A 75 -8.63 -11.73 -3.69
CA ASP A 75 -7.22 -11.98 -3.41
C ASP A 75 -6.98 -13.41 -2.91
N TYR A 76 -5.81 -13.93 -3.24
CA TYR A 76 -5.17 -15.07 -2.62
C TYR A 76 -3.81 -14.63 -2.11
N GLN A 77 -3.58 -14.72 -0.81
CA GLN A 77 -2.28 -14.45 -0.22
C GLN A 77 -1.77 -15.68 0.53
N ARG A 78 -0.50 -16.00 0.33
CA ARG A 78 0.12 -17.14 0.98
C ARG A 78 0.17 -16.98 2.50
N GLY A 79 -0.36 -17.97 3.20
CA GLY A 79 -0.36 -18.01 4.67
C GLY A 79 -1.66 -17.56 5.31
N ASP A 80 -2.58 -17.01 4.55
CA ASP A 80 -3.89 -16.63 5.04
C ASP A 80 -4.74 -17.85 5.43
N ALA A 81 -5.66 -17.63 6.37
CA ALA A 81 -6.53 -18.69 6.88
C ALA A 81 -7.55 -19.16 5.85
N GLU A 82 -7.92 -18.29 4.92
CA GLU A 82 -8.79 -18.55 3.78
C GLU A 82 -7.98 -18.55 2.47
N GLU A 83 -8.34 -19.42 1.54
CA GLU A 83 -7.59 -19.54 0.29
C GLU A 83 -7.89 -18.44 -0.71
N ILE A 84 -9.06 -17.81 -0.62
CA ILE A 84 -9.48 -16.67 -1.45
C ILE A 84 -10.36 -15.76 -0.59
N ASP A 85 -9.99 -14.50 -0.52
CA ASP A 85 -10.67 -13.48 0.26
C ASP A 85 -11.29 -12.38 -0.61
N LEU A 86 -12.26 -11.67 -0.05
CA LEU A 86 -12.74 -10.40 -0.55
C LEU A 86 -11.88 -9.29 0.03
N GLU A 87 -10.89 -8.82 -0.71
CA GLU A 87 -9.97 -7.80 -0.26
C GLU A 87 -10.62 -6.42 -0.27
N GLN A 88 -11.20 -6.01 -1.40
CA GLN A 88 -11.93 -4.77 -1.55
C GLN A 88 -13.31 -4.99 -2.18
N ALA A 89 -14.29 -4.19 -1.78
CA ALA A 89 -15.59 -4.09 -2.42
C ALA A 89 -16.23 -2.74 -2.09
N PHE A 90 -16.13 -1.78 -2.99
CA PHE A 90 -16.64 -0.44 -2.75
C PHE A 90 -17.25 0.19 -3.99
N ILE A 91 -18.03 1.25 -3.76
CA ILE A 91 -18.51 2.16 -4.79
C ILE A 91 -18.06 3.59 -4.47
N THR A 92 -17.74 4.36 -5.51
CA THR A 92 -17.44 5.78 -5.42
C THR A 92 -18.42 6.56 -6.26
N TYR A 93 -19.03 7.59 -5.67
CA TYR A 93 -19.92 8.53 -6.32
C TYR A 93 -19.23 9.88 -6.49
N ASP A 94 -19.09 10.35 -7.74
CA ASP A 94 -18.54 11.66 -8.07
C ASP A 94 -19.63 12.73 -7.88
N LEU A 95 -19.41 13.65 -6.92
CA LEU A 95 -20.27 14.79 -6.64
C LEU A 95 -19.97 15.99 -7.55
N GLY A 96 -18.91 15.91 -8.35
CA GLY A 96 -18.37 17.01 -9.15
C GLY A 96 -17.48 17.96 -8.33
N GLU A 97 -16.84 18.89 -9.04
CA GLU A 97 -15.94 19.90 -8.46
C GLU A 97 -14.82 19.28 -7.57
N GLY A 98 -14.30 18.09 -7.99
CA GLY A 98 -13.23 17.38 -7.29
C GLY A 98 -13.66 16.66 -6.02
N THR A 99 -14.97 16.58 -5.72
CA THR A 99 -15.49 15.94 -4.51
C THR A 99 -16.09 14.58 -4.83
N SER A 100 -15.75 13.55 -4.04
CA SER A 100 -16.32 12.22 -4.13
C SER A 100 -16.64 11.61 -2.77
N ILE A 101 -17.53 10.63 -2.77
CA ILE A 101 -17.85 9.79 -1.61
C ILE A 101 -17.61 8.33 -2.00
N THR A 102 -16.84 7.60 -1.19
CA THR A 102 -16.64 6.15 -1.33
C THR A 102 -17.27 5.43 -0.16
N ALA A 103 -17.91 4.28 -0.42
CA ALA A 103 -18.51 3.45 0.63
C ALA A 103 -18.29 1.96 0.32
N GLY A 104 -17.92 1.18 1.33
CA GLY A 104 -17.66 -0.26 1.24
C GLY A 104 -16.40 -0.66 2.01
N LYS A 105 -15.76 -1.75 1.57
CA LYS A 105 -14.44 -2.19 2.04
C LYS A 105 -13.38 -1.65 1.08
N PHE A 106 -12.41 -0.90 1.58
CA PHE A 106 -11.39 -0.23 0.79
C PHE A 106 -10.07 -0.10 1.56
N LEU A 107 -8.97 0.12 0.82
CA LEU A 107 -7.63 0.30 1.37
C LEU A 107 -7.51 1.61 2.15
N SER A 108 -6.75 1.58 3.24
CA SER A 108 -6.35 2.74 4.04
C SER A 108 -5.70 3.85 3.19
N TYR A 109 -5.77 5.08 3.71
CA TYR A 109 -5.02 6.20 3.14
C TYR A 109 -3.52 6.17 3.42
N MET A 110 -3.08 5.39 4.44
CA MET A 110 -1.74 5.46 5.00
C MET A 110 -0.74 4.67 4.17
N GLY A 111 0.52 5.05 4.28
CA GLY A 111 1.65 4.35 3.69
C GLY A 111 2.19 4.97 2.40
N TRP A 112 3.51 4.98 2.27
CA TRP A 112 4.22 5.25 1.03
C TRP A 112 4.30 4.00 0.15
N GLU A 113 4.69 2.88 0.74
CA GLU A 113 4.69 1.60 0.04
C GLU A 113 3.25 1.13 -0.16
N THR A 114 2.93 0.72 -1.37
CA THR A 114 1.58 0.25 -1.72
C THR A 114 1.31 -1.12 -1.09
N ALA A 115 0.05 -1.44 -0.85
CA ALA A 115 -0.35 -2.77 -0.39
C ALA A 115 -0.03 -3.85 -1.44
N GLU A 116 -0.11 -3.47 -2.73
CA GLU A 116 0.08 -4.40 -3.84
C GLU A 116 1.54 -4.47 -4.30
N PRO A 117 2.09 -5.68 -4.58
CA PRO A 117 3.46 -5.85 -5.09
C PRO A 117 3.67 -5.13 -6.43
N THR A 118 2.63 -4.96 -7.22
CA THR A 118 2.67 -4.26 -8.52
C THR A 118 3.08 -2.80 -8.42
N GLY A 119 2.90 -2.18 -7.26
CA GLY A 119 3.24 -0.78 -6.99
C GLY A 119 4.57 -0.60 -6.26
N LEU A 120 5.23 -1.66 -5.84
CA LEU A 120 6.49 -1.59 -5.12
C LEU A 120 7.68 -1.33 -6.05
N TYR A 121 8.70 -0.71 -5.51
CA TYR A 121 9.99 -0.48 -6.17
C TYR A 121 11.01 -1.59 -5.90
N GLN A 122 10.65 -2.58 -5.11
CA GLN A 122 11.43 -3.72 -4.63
C GLN A 122 10.48 -4.86 -4.23
N TYR A 123 11.00 -6.01 -3.85
CA TYR A 123 10.23 -7.18 -3.41
C TYR A 123 9.69 -7.02 -1.98
N SER A 124 10.56 -6.72 -1.02
CA SER A 124 10.18 -6.72 0.40
C SER A 124 9.70 -5.36 0.89
N TYR A 125 8.80 -5.37 1.88
CA TYR A 125 8.42 -4.17 2.62
C TYR A 125 9.54 -3.64 3.52
N ALA A 126 9.45 -2.35 3.85
CA ALA A 126 10.45 -1.64 4.66
C ALA A 126 10.44 -2.11 6.11
N TYR A 127 9.27 -2.35 6.66
CA TYR A 127 9.03 -2.66 8.08
C TYR A 127 7.71 -3.42 8.26
N GLY A 128 7.36 -3.72 9.51
CA GLY A 128 6.18 -4.50 9.86
C GLY A 128 4.86 -3.72 9.80
N THR A 129 3.82 -4.30 10.29
CA THR A 129 2.41 -4.01 10.04
C THR A 129 1.82 -2.90 10.92
N THR A 130 2.43 -1.71 10.98
CA THR A 130 1.79 -0.54 11.61
C THR A 130 0.92 0.25 10.63
N ILE A 131 1.14 0.07 9.32
CA ILE A 131 0.30 0.67 8.28
C ILE A 131 -0.99 -0.15 8.18
N PRO A 132 -2.18 0.49 8.30
CA PRO A 132 -3.45 -0.20 8.17
C PRO A 132 -3.65 -0.77 6.76
N GLY A 133 -4.34 -1.89 6.66
CA GLY A 133 -4.74 -2.50 5.39
C GLY A 133 -6.12 -2.03 4.93
N TYR A 134 -7.05 -2.99 4.84
CA TYR A 134 -8.41 -2.78 4.34
C TYR A 134 -9.41 -2.69 5.49
N HIS A 135 -10.40 -1.80 5.36
CA HIS A 135 -11.44 -1.58 6.36
C HIS A 135 -12.77 -1.20 5.72
N ASN A 136 -13.86 -1.37 6.46
CA ASN A 136 -15.18 -1.00 6.00
C ASN A 136 -15.53 0.42 6.45
N GLY A 137 -16.14 1.21 5.58
CA GLY A 137 -16.50 2.56 5.96
C GLY A 137 -17.05 3.43 4.85
N VAL A 138 -16.96 4.73 5.12
CA VAL A 138 -17.34 5.78 4.18
C VAL A 138 -16.28 6.88 4.20
N THR A 139 -15.81 7.27 3.00
CA THR A 139 -14.92 8.43 2.86
C THR A 139 -15.63 9.59 2.19
N ILE A 140 -15.12 10.78 2.45
CA ILE A 140 -15.33 11.97 1.61
C ILE A 140 -13.97 12.51 1.21
N ASP A 141 -13.74 12.64 -0.09
CA ASP A 141 -12.48 13.11 -0.65
C ASP A 141 -12.70 14.36 -1.47
N PHE A 142 -11.76 15.28 -1.38
CA PHE A 142 -11.69 16.48 -2.19
C PHE A 142 -10.31 16.61 -2.83
N SER A 143 -10.24 16.84 -4.14
CA SER A 143 -8.98 16.99 -4.87
C SER A 143 -9.01 18.12 -5.87
N GLU A 144 -7.89 18.82 -5.96
CA GLU A 144 -7.62 19.94 -6.84
C GLU A 144 -6.16 19.91 -7.32
N GLU A 145 -5.76 20.82 -8.21
CA GLU A 145 -4.40 20.89 -8.73
C GLU A 145 -3.31 21.06 -7.66
N TRP A 146 -3.63 21.63 -6.50
CA TRP A 146 -2.69 21.84 -5.40
C TRP A 146 -2.48 20.61 -4.51
N GLY A 147 -3.39 19.60 -4.59
CA GLY A 147 -3.37 18.40 -3.75
C GLY A 147 -4.75 17.86 -3.42
N ALA A 148 -4.88 17.14 -2.29
CA ALA A 148 -6.12 16.50 -1.88
C ALA A 148 -6.32 16.55 -0.37
N LEU A 149 -7.58 16.41 0.05
CA LEU A 149 -8.01 16.20 1.43
C LEU A 149 -8.91 14.97 1.46
N GLY A 150 -8.82 14.17 2.51
CA GLY A 150 -9.71 13.01 2.72
C GLY A 150 -10.07 12.87 4.18
N LEU A 151 -11.27 12.37 4.44
CA LEU A 151 -11.75 11.97 5.75
C LEU A 151 -12.55 10.68 5.60
N ALA A 152 -12.21 9.68 6.40
CA ALA A 152 -12.90 8.41 6.49
C ALA A 152 -13.50 8.19 7.88
N VAL A 153 -14.68 7.58 7.92
CA VAL A 153 -15.29 7.03 9.12
C VAL A 153 -15.47 5.54 8.89
N LEU A 154 -14.87 4.74 9.75
CA LEU A 154 -14.61 3.32 9.57
C LEU A 154 -15.26 2.52 10.71
N ASP A 155 -15.48 1.23 10.48
CA ASP A 155 -15.77 0.28 11.56
C ASP A 155 -14.58 0.23 12.54
N SER A 156 -13.38 0.03 12.04
CA SER A 156 -12.10 0.17 12.74
C SER A 156 -11.02 0.51 11.70
N VAL A 157 -9.87 1.00 12.13
CA VAL A 157 -8.71 1.22 11.26
C VAL A 157 -7.95 -0.09 11.01
N TYR A 158 -7.86 -0.97 12.01
CA TYR A 158 -7.03 -2.18 11.96
C TYR A 158 -7.81 -3.49 11.96
N ASP A 159 -9.10 -3.47 12.33
CA ASP A 159 -9.97 -4.64 12.34
C ASP A 159 -11.10 -4.45 11.32
N ASP A 160 -11.47 -5.49 10.58
CA ASP A 160 -12.47 -5.42 9.50
C ASP A 160 -13.70 -6.30 9.75
N ASP A 161 -14.06 -6.55 11.02
CA ASP A 161 -15.17 -7.40 11.41
C ASP A 161 -16.56 -6.79 11.12
N GLY A 162 -16.61 -5.54 10.68
CA GLY A 162 -17.82 -4.80 10.35
C GLY A 162 -18.61 -4.32 11.58
N SER A 163 -18.02 -4.39 12.76
CA SER A 163 -18.64 -4.01 14.01
C SER A 163 -18.37 -2.53 14.33
N ILE A 164 -19.41 -1.77 14.59
CA ILE A 164 -19.31 -0.43 15.14
C ILE A 164 -19.97 -0.45 16.52
N ASN A 165 -19.19 -0.19 17.58
CA ASN A 165 -19.69 -0.10 18.96
C ASN A 165 -20.28 -1.43 19.46
N ASN A 166 -19.49 -2.48 19.48
CA ASN A 166 -19.79 -3.77 20.07
C ASN A 166 -19.08 -3.88 21.43
N ASP A 167 -19.85 -3.99 22.54
CA ASP A 167 -19.30 -4.10 23.91
C ASP A 167 -18.32 -5.30 24.11
N ALA A 168 -18.23 -6.20 23.13
CA ALA A 168 -17.32 -7.33 23.15
C ALA A 168 -15.99 -7.07 22.44
N ASP A 169 -15.90 -5.98 21.69
CA ASP A 169 -14.71 -5.61 20.94
C ASP A 169 -13.82 -4.68 21.77
N ASP A 170 -12.52 -4.79 21.55
CA ASP A 170 -11.54 -3.98 22.26
C ASP A 170 -11.50 -2.54 21.72
N TYR A 171 -11.90 -2.35 20.46
CA TYR A 171 -11.94 -1.07 19.77
C TYR A 171 -13.27 -0.84 19.06
N ASP A 172 -13.64 0.43 18.94
CA ASP A 172 -14.86 0.88 18.27
C ASP A 172 -14.51 1.62 16.95
N MET A 173 -15.35 2.52 16.54
CA MET A 173 -15.26 3.31 15.32
C MET A 173 -13.87 3.92 15.09
N GLY A 174 -13.33 3.68 13.90
CA GLY A 174 -12.10 4.27 13.40
C GLY A 174 -12.32 5.57 12.60
N ILE A 175 -11.31 6.40 12.57
CA ILE A 175 -11.25 7.61 11.75
C ILE A 175 -9.88 7.68 11.06
N GLU A 176 -9.89 7.95 9.76
CA GLU A 176 -8.69 8.38 9.04
C GLU A 176 -8.89 9.77 8.43
N ALA A 177 -7.80 10.53 8.39
CA ALA A 177 -7.74 11.80 7.69
C ALA A 177 -6.43 11.94 6.92
N LYS A 178 -6.48 12.51 5.71
CA LYS A 178 -5.29 12.79 4.90
C LYS A 178 -5.25 14.20 4.37
N VAL A 179 -4.04 14.70 4.21
CA VAL A 179 -3.71 15.91 3.44
C VAL A 179 -2.59 15.56 2.46
N VAL A 180 -2.81 15.82 1.19
CA VAL A 180 -1.79 15.69 0.12
C VAL A 180 -1.52 17.08 -0.43
N LEU A 181 -0.25 17.44 -0.62
CA LEU A 181 0.16 18.68 -1.25
C LEU A 181 1.08 18.37 -2.43
N THR A 182 0.81 19.01 -3.58
CA THR A 182 1.63 18.92 -4.81
C THR A 182 2.16 20.29 -5.22
N PRO A 183 3.10 20.89 -4.44
CA PRO A 183 3.49 22.29 -4.62
C PRO A 183 4.35 22.56 -5.86
N ALA A 184 4.88 21.53 -6.49
CA ALA A 184 5.69 21.60 -7.70
C ALA A 184 5.61 20.28 -8.46
N ASP A 185 5.94 20.31 -9.76
CA ASP A 185 5.97 19.13 -10.60
C ASP A 185 6.85 18.03 -10.00
N GLY A 186 6.29 16.85 -9.85
CA GLY A 186 6.94 15.67 -9.28
C GLY A 186 7.16 15.69 -7.77
N LEU A 187 6.81 16.75 -7.04
CA LEU A 187 6.97 16.84 -5.60
C LEU A 187 5.62 16.66 -4.88
N THR A 188 5.55 15.66 -4.03
CA THR A 188 4.37 15.37 -3.21
C THR A 188 4.74 15.33 -1.73
N PHE A 189 3.87 15.86 -0.90
CA PHE A 189 3.87 15.69 0.54
C PHE A 189 2.53 15.08 0.97
N PHE A 190 2.60 14.13 1.86
CA PHE A 190 1.45 13.50 2.48
C PHE A 190 1.54 13.62 3.99
N LEU A 191 0.43 13.87 4.64
CA LEU A 191 0.25 13.74 6.08
C LEU A 191 -1.07 13.02 6.34
N GLY A 192 -0.99 11.89 7.01
CA GLY A 192 -2.11 11.07 7.45
C GLY A 192 -2.20 10.99 8.96
N TYR A 193 -3.40 10.81 9.46
CA TYR A 193 -3.71 10.48 10.84
C TYR A 193 -4.80 9.43 10.88
N ALA A 194 -4.60 8.40 11.66
CA ALA A 194 -5.57 7.34 11.89
C ALA A 194 -5.74 7.12 13.40
N ILE A 195 -6.96 6.81 13.83
CA ILE A 195 -7.28 6.52 15.22
C ILE A 195 -8.41 5.51 15.30
N ASP A 196 -8.22 4.48 16.13
CA ASP A 196 -9.28 3.61 16.65
C ASP A 196 -9.55 3.95 18.10
N SER A 197 -10.81 4.24 18.41
CA SER A 197 -11.22 4.50 19.78
C SER A 197 -11.26 3.22 20.59
N ALA A 198 -10.54 3.20 21.71
CA ALA A 198 -10.48 2.04 22.59
C ALA A 198 -11.68 1.91 23.52
N ASN A 199 -12.03 0.66 23.82
CA ASN A 199 -13.04 0.32 24.82
C ASN A 199 -12.41 0.01 26.19
N GLY A 200 -13.06 0.46 27.23
CA GLY A 200 -12.76 0.05 28.62
C GLY A 200 -11.49 0.63 29.20
N ALA A 201 -10.46 -0.18 29.42
CA ALA A 201 -9.20 0.21 30.05
C ALA A 201 -8.02 0.27 29.08
N LEU A 202 -8.28 0.05 27.80
CA LEU A 202 -7.29 0.16 26.73
C LEU A 202 -7.03 1.63 26.38
N GLU A 203 -5.93 1.90 25.72
CA GLU A 203 -5.62 3.19 25.10
C GLU A 203 -6.03 3.12 23.62
N ASP A 204 -6.35 4.27 23.02
CA ASP A 204 -6.64 4.36 21.60
C ASP A 204 -5.44 3.88 20.78
N ARG A 205 -5.67 3.25 19.62
CA ARG A 205 -4.62 3.01 18.63
C ARG A 205 -4.51 4.25 17.76
N GLU A 206 -3.34 4.81 17.64
CA GLU A 206 -3.09 6.02 16.85
C GLU A 206 -1.93 5.80 15.88
N LEU A 207 -2.05 6.37 14.69
CA LEU A 207 -0.97 6.43 13.70
C LEU A 207 -0.86 7.84 13.13
N ILE A 208 0.33 8.42 13.18
CA ILE A 208 0.72 9.56 12.34
C ILE A 208 1.63 9.03 11.24
N ASN A 209 1.20 9.20 10.00
CA ASN A 209 1.97 8.83 8.82
C ASN A 209 2.33 10.09 8.03
N PHE A 210 3.61 10.31 7.82
CA PHE A 210 4.11 11.39 6.95
C PHE A 210 5.01 10.81 5.89
N TRP A 211 4.77 11.17 4.61
CA TRP A 211 5.73 10.87 3.57
C TRP A 211 5.88 12.00 2.56
N THR A 212 6.99 11.98 1.86
CA THR A 212 7.26 12.86 0.73
C THR A 212 7.94 12.09 -0.39
N SER A 213 7.58 12.41 -1.62
CA SER A 213 8.24 11.89 -2.81
C SER A 213 8.64 13.01 -3.77
N TYR A 214 9.73 12.79 -4.48
CA TYR A 214 10.17 13.68 -5.52
C TYR A 214 10.62 12.89 -6.76
N GLU A 215 9.87 13.09 -7.83
CA GLU A 215 10.15 12.50 -9.14
C GLU A 215 10.82 13.53 -10.03
N VAL A 216 12.01 13.22 -10.53
CA VAL A 216 12.77 14.09 -11.44
C VAL A 216 13.51 13.29 -12.50
N GLY A 217 13.13 13.49 -13.76
CA GLY A 217 13.67 12.72 -14.88
C GLY A 217 13.31 11.24 -14.77
N ALA A 218 14.30 10.37 -14.62
CA ALA A 218 14.10 8.94 -14.42
C ALA A 218 14.31 8.52 -12.96
N SER A 219 14.36 9.45 -12.03
CA SER A 219 14.66 9.20 -10.62
C SER A 219 13.48 9.53 -9.73
N THR A 220 13.25 8.68 -8.72
CA THR A 220 12.30 8.87 -7.63
C THR A 220 13.05 8.85 -6.30
N PHE A 221 12.78 9.82 -5.45
CA PHE A 221 13.24 9.88 -4.07
C PHE A 221 12.00 9.83 -3.18
N ALA A 222 12.03 9.02 -2.13
CA ALA A 222 10.97 8.96 -1.14
C ALA A 222 11.53 8.93 0.27
N PHE A 223 10.75 9.46 1.19
CA PHE A 223 10.97 9.38 2.62
C PHE A 223 9.60 9.20 3.30
N GLU A 224 9.52 8.27 4.24
CA GLU A 224 8.36 8.06 5.09
C GLU A 224 8.77 8.01 6.56
N TYR A 225 7.86 8.44 7.42
CA TYR A 225 7.95 8.32 8.87
C TYR A 225 6.57 7.98 9.43
N ASN A 226 6.53 6.99 10.30
CA ASN A 226 5.37 6.52 11.03
C ASN A 226 5.62 6.63 12.53
N ASP A 227 4.65 7.12 13.27
CA ASP A 227 4.57 7.15 14.71
C ASP A 227 3.26 6.46 15.10
N TYR A 228 3.39 5.21 15.58
CA TYR A 228 2.27 4.35 15.97
C TYR A 228 2.30 4.13 17.47
N SER A 229 1.12 4.14 18.09
CA SER A 229 0.95 3.80 19.50
C SER A 229 -0.35 3.08 19.78
N ASP A 230 -0.29 2.14 20.71
CA ASP A 230 -1.44 1.47 21.32
C ASP A 230 -1.19 1.16 22.80
N THR A 231 -2.07 0.38 23.43
CA THR A 231 -1.95 -0.05 24.84
C THR A 231 -0.69 -0.87 25.15
N MET A 232 -0.14 -1.53 24.12
CA MET A 232 0.94 -2.51 24.29
C MET A 232 2.31 -1.92 23.96
N GLU A 233 2.36 -1.00 22.96
CA GLU A 233 3.64 -0.51 22.43
C GLU A 233 3.53 0.85 21.75
N GLU A 234 4.69 1.50 21.63
CA GLU A 234 4.95 2.65 20.76
C GLU A 234 5.97 2.20 19.72
N ILE A 235 5.74 2.50 18.43
CA ILE A 235 6.61 2.09 17.32
C ILE A 235 6.89 3.29 16.43
N ASP A 236 8.18 3.61 16.30
CA ASP A 236 8.68 4.57 15.31
C ASP A 236 9.24 3.83 14.09
N GLN A 237 8.82 4.21 12.90
CA GLN A 237 9.34 3.64 11.66
C GLN A 237 9.72 4.75 10.67
N TRP A 238 10.75 4.50 9.89
CA TRP A 238 11.08 5.38 8.79
C TRP A 238 11.74 4.64 7.63
N LEU A 239 11.56 5.13 6.43
CA LEU A 239 12.32 4.70 5.26
C LEU A 239 12.85 5.91 4.48
N ALA A 240 13.96 5.68 3.78
CA ALA A 240 14.46 6.55 2.72
C ALA A 240 14.80 5.70 1.49
N MET A 241 14.25 6.07 0.34
CA MET A 241 14.37 5.33 -0.90
C MET A 241 14.88 6.23 -2.04
N TYR A 242 15.71 5.63 -2.87
CA TYR A 242 16.08 6.16 -4.18
C TYR A 242 15.86 5.09 -5.24
N SER A 243 15.10 5.43 -6.27
CA SER A 243 14.90 4.59 -7.44
C SER A 243 15.27 5.31 -8.72
N VAL A 244 15.82 4.61 -9.70
CA VAL A 244 16.23 5.20 -10.97
C VAL A 244 16.07 4.23 -12.14
N GLY A 245 15.48 4.72 -13.23
CA GLY A 245 15.41 3.99 -14.49
C GLY A 245 16.80 3.75 -15.10
N VAL A 246 17.08 2.51 -15.50
CA VAL A 246 18.35 2.06 -16.08
C VAL A 246 18.10 1.45 -17.45
N GLY A 247 18.49 2.17 -18.50
CA GLY A 247 18.16 1.79 -19.88
C GLY A 247 16.66 1.89 -20.15
N ASP A 248 16.17 1.07 -21.08
CA ASP A 248 14.77 1.14 -21.56
C ASP A 248 13.81 0.24 -20.75
N LYS A 249 14.34 -0.68 -19.91
CA LYS A 249 13.56 -1.74 -19.29
C LYS A 249 13.94 -2.05 -17.85
N GLY A 250 14.87 -1.32 -17.29
CA GLY A 250 15.39 -1.59 -15.96
C GLY A 250 15.07 -0.46 -14.98
N THR A 251 14.89 -0.82 -13.70
CA THR A 251 14.83 0.13 -12.60
C THR A 251 15.70 -0.40 -11.47
N PHE A 252 16.57 0.43 -10.95
CA PHE A 252 17.39 0.11 -9.77
C PHE A 252 16.86 0.90 -8.58
N THR A 253 16.69 0.22 -7.44
CA THR A 253 16.22 0.81 -6.19
C THR A 253 17.19 0.51 -5.06
N ALA A 254 17.43 1.52 -4.22
CA ALA A 254 18.11 1.39 -2.93
C ALA A 254 17.21 1.98 -1.86
N ARG A 255 16.99 1.24 -0.76
CA ARG A 255 16.18 1.67 0.38
C ARG A 255 16.93 1.38 1.67
N ILE A 256 16.82 2.28 2.62
CA ILE A 256 17.19 2.08 4.02
C ILE A 256 15.92 2.31 4.82
N SER A 257 15.63 1.42 5.75
CA SER A 257 14.49 1.54 6.66
C SER A 257 14.90 1.11 8.07
N SER A 258 14.15 1.58 9.05
CA SER A 258 14.34 1.28 10.46
C SER A 258 12.98 1.17 11.15
N GLN A 259 12.90 0.29 12.12
CA GLN A 259 11.81 0.17 13.06
C GLN A 259 12.40 0.17 14.47
N ASP A 260 11.81 0.99 15.35
CA ASP A 260 12.11 1.06 16.79
C ASP A 260 10.80 0.83 17.55
N GLY A 261 10.66 -0.28 18.26
CA GLY A 261 9.46 -0.69 18.99
C GLY A 261 9.81 -1.62 20.15
N LEU A 262 8.82 -2.02 20.94
CA LEU A 262 9.06 -2.79 22.17
C LEU A 262 9.55 -4.23 21.89
N TYR A 263 9.16 -4.82 20.78
CA TYR A 263 9.37 -6.24 20.52
C TYR A 263 10.31 -6.54 19.37
N GLU A 264 10.49 -5.60 18.44
CA GLU A 264 11.29 -5.83 17.24
C GLU A 264 11.91 -4.53 16.73
N ASP A 265 13.18 -4.31 17.08
CA ASP A 265 13.97 -3.19 16.60
C ASP A 265 14.94 -3.68 15.54
N PHE A 266 14.93 -3.04 14.37
CA PHE A 266 15.86 -3.40 13.31
C PHE A 266 16.15 -2.25 12.35
N ASP A 267 17.32 -2.33 11.70
CA ASP A 267 17.66 -1.59 10.49
C ASP A 267 17.69 -2.53 9.29
N LYS A 268 17.08 -2.13 8.17
CA LYS A 268 17.06 -2.90 6.91
C LYS A 268 17.66 -2.10 5.77
N TYR A 269 18.57 -2.71 5.05
CA TYR A 269 19.24 -2.16 3.87
C TYR A 269 18.87 -3.00 2.66
N THR A 270 18.22 -2.40 1.67
CA THR A 270 17.69 -3.11 0.50
C THR A 270 18.28 -2.55 -0.78
N ALA A 271 18.65 -3.43 -1.70
CA ALA A 271 19.00 -3.10 -3.08
C ALA A 271 18.23 -4.02 -4.04
N ALA A 272 17.48 -3.45 -4.97
CA ALA A 272 16.65 -4.19 -5.91
C ALA A 272 16.89 -3.75 -7.36
N TYR A 273 16.67 -4.68 -8.28
CA TYR A 273 16.63 -4.41 -9.71
C TYR A 273 15.40 -5.05 -10.33
N ILE A 274 14.55 -4.22 -10.90
CA ILE A 274 13.36 -4.65 -11.65
C ILE A 274 13.69 -4.64 -13.13
N HIS A 275 13.38 -5.70 -13.85
CA HIS A 275 13.51 -5.82 -15.29
C HIS A 275 12.16 -6.09 -15.96
N ALA A 276 11.63 -5.14 -16.71
CA ALA A 276 10.44 -5.32 -17.54
C ALA A 276 10.78 -6.23 -18.73
N VAL A 277 10.36 -7.49 -18.69
CA VAL A 277 10.50 -8.42 -19.81
C VAL A 277 9.65 -7.95 -21.01
N ASN A 278 8.38 -7.64 -20.72
CA ASN A 278 7.41 -7.03 -21.62
C ASN A 278 6.37 -6.24 -20.78
N ASP A 279 5.29 -5.78 -21.40
CA ASP A 279 4.25 -4.96 -20.76
C ASP A 279 3.46 -5.70 -19.65
N ASN A 280 3.56 -7.02 -19.59
CA ASN A 280 2.80 -7.86 -18.67
C ASN A 280 3.66 -8.64 -17.67
N LEU A 281 4.98 -8.65 -17.82
CA LEU A 281 5.88 -9.45 -16.99
C LEU A 281 7.10 -8.65 -16.58
N ALA A 282 7.29 -8.51 -15.28
CA ALA A 282 8.50 -8.00 -14.65
C ALA A 282 9.22 -9.11 -13.85
N LEU A 283 10.53 -9.00 -13.77
CA LEU A 283 11.38 -9.80 -12.89
C LEU A 283 12.06 -8.86 -11.90
N VAL A 284 11.91 -9.16 -10.61
CA VAL A 284 12.58 -8.43 -9.54
C VAL A 284 13.70 -9.30 -8.96
N THR A 285 14.84 -8.69 -8.73
CA THR A 285 15.94 -9.29 -7.97
C THR A 285 16.27 -8.37 -6.82
N GLU A 286 16.23 -8.88 -5.61
CA GLU A 286 16.50 -8.12 -4.41
C GLU A 286 17.56 -8.80 -3.55
N VAL A 287 18.36 -7.99 -2.87
CA VAL A 287 19.18 -8.37 -1.72
C VAL A 287 18.91 -7.38 -0.58
N SER A 288 18.63 -7.93 0.60
CA SER A 288 18.45 -7.16 1.83
C SER A 288 19.38 -7.67 2.93
N GLN A 289 19.81 -6.75 3.79
CA GLN A 289 20.46 -7.03 5.05
C GLN A 289 19.61 -6.46 6.16
N VAL A 290 19.22 -7.29 7.13
CA VAL A 290 18.48 -6.88 8.33
C VAL A 290 19.39 -7.04 9.52
N GLU A 291 19.53 -5.98 10.32
CA GLU A 291 20.33 -5.93 11.53
C GLU A 291 19.39 -5.71 12.72
N PHE A 292 19.29 -6.70 13.65
CA PHE A 292 18.39 -6.62 14.79
C PHE A 292 19.14 -6.10 16.02
N ASP A 293 18.59 -5.13 16.75
CA ASP A 293 19.20 -4.51 17.93
C ASP A 293 19.41 -5.50 19.09
N MET A 294 18.54 -6.50 19.21
CA MET A 294 18.68 -7.59 20.20
C MET A 294 19.77 -8.60 19.82
N GLY A 295 20.45 -8.38 18.70
CA GLY A 295 21.49 -9.22 18.14
C GLY A 295 20.97 -10.24 17.14
N GLY A 296 21.82 -10.57 16.17
CA GLY A 296 21.51 -11.36 15.00
C GLY A 296 21.34 -10.48 13.76
N ASP A 297 21.68 -11.06 12.63
CA ASP A 297 21.54 -10.44 11.32
C ASP A 297 20.85 -11.43 10.41
N SER A 298 20.12 -10.94 9.38
CA SER A 298 19.61 -11.76 8.29
C SER A 298 20.07 -11.19 6.96
N THR A 299 20.57 -12.07 6.09
CA THR A 299 20.79 -11.73 4.69
C THR A 299 19.71 -12.39 3.85
N GLU A 300 18.97 -11.59 3.11
CA GLU A 300 17.83 -12.04 2.33
C GLU A 300 18.09 -11.86 0.83
N LEU A 301 17.66 -12.82 0.02
CA LEU A 301 17.71 -12.77 -1.43
C LEU A 301 16.34 -13.15 -1.97
N ALA A 302 15.80 -12.33 -2.89
CA ALA A 302 14.55 -12.63 -3.59
C ALA A 302 14.74 -12.58 -5.11
N LEU A 303 14.06 -13.51 -5.78
CA LEU A 303 13.80 -13.47 -7.21
C LEU A 303 12.30 -13.57 -7.40
N GLU A 304 11.69 -12.52 -7.88
CA GLU A 304 10.24 -12.43 -8.08
C GLU A 304 9.92 -12.38 -9.58
N ALA A 305 8.80 -12.98 -9.94
CA ALA A 305 8.18 -12.86 -11.26
C ALA A 305 6.75 -12.33 -11.07
N LEU A 306 6.56 -11.08 -11.45
CA LEU A 306 5.29 -10.37 -11.35
C LEU A 306 4.63 -10.30 -12.73
N PHE A 307 3.52 -11.02 -12.88
CA PHE A 307 2.72 -11.03 -14.12
C PHE A 307 1.43 -10.26 -13.91
N THR A 308 1.16 -9.28 -14.78
CA THR A 308 -0.03 -8.41 -14.73
C THR A 308 -0.85 -8.52 -16.02
N PHE A 309 -2.18 -8.36 -15.96
CA PHE A 309 -3.08 -8.43 -17.10
C PHE A 309 -4.33 -7.55 -16.97
#